data_7e133df4ab7f3e2608b5ff75efad905f
#
_entry.id   7e133df4ab7f3e2608b5ff75efad905f
#
_cell.length_a   1.000
_cell.length_b   1.000
_cell.length_c   1.000
_cell.angle_alpha   90.00
_cell.angle_beta   90.00
_cell.angle_gamma   90.00
#
_symmetry.space_group_name_H-M   'P 1'
#
loop_
_entity.id
_entity.type
_entity.pdbx_description
1 polymer ?
#
loop_
_entity_poly.entity_id
_entity_poly.type
_entity_poly.pdbx_seq_one_letter_code
_entity_poly.pdbx_strand_id
1 'polypeptide(L)'
;MSQELSNNGEFKQDYEWEDVIPEQDKEKETLWSPEIVGETLIGTYLYKKENMGKYNQTIYIIEDETGKLHSVFDCKVLHNLFEYINEGEFIKITFEGRDYANNGNEFKLFTIKRRTGV
;
A
#
# COMPACT_ATOMS: atom_id res chain seq x y z
N MET A 1 -40.61 -0.22 -14.38
CA MET A 1 -40.54 0.11 -14.50
C MET A 1 -40.02 0.17 -14.56
N SER A 2 -39.68 0.24 -14.96
CA SER A 2 -39.46 0.59 -15.12
C SER A 2 -38.82 0.65 -15.60
N GLN A 3 -38.63 0.71 -15.98
CA GLN A 3 -38.40 1.06 -16.38
C GLN A 3 -38.02 0.98 -16.91
N GLU A 4 -38.11 0.98 -17.32
CA GLU A 4 -38.21 1.20 -17.71
C GLU A 4 -37.96 0.96 -18.24
N LEU A 5 -38.02 0.93 -18.66
CA LEU A 5 -38.21 1.03 -18.97
C LEU A 5 -38.01 0.95 -19.47
N SER A 6 -38.16 0.86 -20.08
CA SER A 6 -38.49 1.13 -20.32
C SER A 6 -38.26 1.06 -20.83
N ASN A 7 -38.41 1.08 -21.40
CA ASN A 7 -38.67 1.36 -21.62
C ASN A 7 -38.36 1.32 -21.99
N ASN A 8 -38.38 1.37 -22.55
CA ASN A 8 -38.59 1.72 -22.67
C ASN A 8 -38.28 1.81 -22.73
N GLY A 9 -38.10 1.78 -23.12
CA GLY A 9 -38.38 2.16 -22.89
C GLY A 9 -37.97 2.29 -22.89
N GLU A 10 -37.86 2.42 -23.14
CA GLU A 10 -37.82 2.88 -22.88
C GLU A 10 -37.42 2.92 -22.55
N PHE A 11 -37.22 2.98 -22.73
CA PHE A 11 -37.00 3.27 -22.14
C PHE A 11 -36.18 3.39 -22.38
N LYS A 12 -35.93 3.84 -22.75
CA LYS A 12 -35.06 4.10 -22.63
C LYS A 12 -34.27 3.80 -22.08
N GLN A 13 -33.80 3.51 -22.09
CA GLN A 13 -33.21 3.31 -21.38
C GLN A 13 -32.10 3.74 -20.91
N ASP A 14 -31.95 4.50 -20.50
CA ASP A 14 -30.74 5.03 -19.88
C ASP A 14 -30.82 4.81 -18.43
N TYR A 15 -29.97 3.98 -17.96
CA TYR A 15 -29.83 3.75 -16.55
C TYR A 15 -28.73 4.65 -16.05
N GLU A 16 -28.93 5.19 -14.88
CA GLU A 16 -27.86 5.85 -14.20
C GLU A 16 -27.12 4.84 -13.36
N TRP A 17 -25.83 4.91 -13.45
CA TRP A 17 -24.97 3.97 -12.74
C TRP A 17 -24.15 4.73 -11.73
N GLU A 18 -24.07 4.21 -10.55
CA GLU A 18 -23.17 4.80 -9.58
C GLU A 18 -22.18 3.75 -9.13
N ASP A 19 -20.99 4.21 -8.81
CA ASP A 19 -19.93 3.32 -8.37
C ASP A 19 -20.24 2.82 -6.99
N VAL A 20 -19.88 1.57 -6.74
CA VAL A 20 -19.98 1.02 -5.41
C VAL A 20 -18.73 1.41 -4.67
N ILE A 21 -18.82 2.51 -3.96
CA ILE A 21 -17.66 3.15 -3.39
C ILE A 21 -17.10 2.47 -2.14
N PRO A 22 -17.94 1.91 -1.27
CA PRO A 22 -17.41 1.41 0.00
C PRO A 22 -16.30 0.41 -0.15
N GLU A 23 -16.32 -0.39 -1.19
CA GLU A 23 -15.24 -1.35 -1.35
C GLU A 23 -13.97 -0.71 -1.82
N GLN A 24 -14.11 0.29 -2.67
CA GLN A 24 -12.93 1.04 -3.10
C GLN A 24 -12.30 1.75 -1.92
N ASP A 25 -13.14 2.28 -1.04
CA ASP A 25 -12.63 2.95 0.14
C ASP A 25 -11.89 2.00 1.05
N LYS A 26 -12.41 0.78 1.18
CA LYS A 26 -11.75 -0.21 2.03
C LYS A 26 -10.38 -0.58 1.51
N GLU A 27 -10.22 -0.53 0.21
CA GLU A 27 -8.95 -0.91 -0.39
C GLU A 27 -8.05 0.26 -0.66
N LYS A 28 -8.49 1.44 -0.28
CA LYS A 28 -7.66 2.61 -0.48
C LYS A 28 -6.48 2.56 0.46
N GLU A 29 -5.31 2.76 -0.12
CA GLU A 29 -4.08 2.67 0.62
C GLU A 29 -3.75 3.98 1.29
N THR A 30 -3.21 3.89 2.50
CA THR A 30 -2.70 5.05 3.21
C THR A 30 -1.18 5.00 3.13
N LEU A 31 -0.59 6.09 2.68
CA LEU A 31 0.87 6.16 2.60
C LEU A 31 1.47 6.15 4.00
N TRP A 32 2.44 5.27 4.21
CA TRP A 32 3.22 5.25 5.45
C TRP A 32 4.55 5.93 5.16
N SER A 33 4.71 7.11 5.73
CA SER A 33 5.93 7.90 5.52
C SER A 33 6.40 8.40 6.87
N PRO A 34 7.17 7.59 7.58
CA PRO A 34 7.56 7.94 8.96
C PRO A 34 8.54 9.09 8.99
N GLU A 35 8.43 9.90 10.07
CA GLU A 35 9.32 11.02 10.30
C GLU A 35 10.02 10.94 11.64
N ILE A 36 9.48 10.17 12.57
CA ILE A 36 9.97 10.10 13.94
C ILE A 36 10.60 8.73 14.16
N VAL A 37 11.85 8.74 14.64
CA VAL A 37 12.57 7.50 14.92
C VAL A 37 11.73 6.62 15.84
N GLY A 38 11.59 5.36 15.45
CA GLY A 38 10.81 4.40 16.21
C GLY A 38 9.42 4.18 15.69
N GLU A 39 8.95 5.02 14.75
CA GLU A 39 7.65 4.75 14.12
C GLU A 39 7.69 3.39 13.46
N THR A 40 6.59 2.66 13.61
CA THR A 40 6.55 1.26 13.25
C THR A 40 5.27 0.95 12.49
N LEU A 41 5.40 0.09 11.48
CA LEU A 41 4.24 -0.43 10.75
C LEU A 41 4.26 -1.94 10.90
N ILE A 42 3.18 -2.49 11.45
CA ILE A 42 3.05 -3.92 11.68
C ILE A 42 1.91 -4.46 10.84
N GLY A 43 2.17 -5.51 10.07
CA GLY A 43 1.13 -6.09 9.25
C GLY A 43 1.67 -7.16 8.33
N THR A 44 0.78 -7.62 7.45
CA THR A 44 1.09 -8.66 6.50
C THR A 44 1.54 -8.03 5.19
N TYR A 45 2.71 -8.44 4.71
CA TYR A 45 3.16 -8.01 3.40
C TYR A 45 2.36 -8.76 2.34
N LEU A 46 1.51 -8.05 1.61
CA LEU A 46 0.62 -8.68 0.65
C LEU A 46 1.28 -8.84 -0.72
N TYR A 47 1.77 -7.74 -1.26
CA TYR A 47 2.38 -7.76 -2.57
C TYR A 47 3.04 -6.41 -2.82
N LYS A 48 3.78 -6.32 -3.91
CA LYS A 48 4.36 -5.05 -4.32
C LYS A 48 3.80 -4.65 -5.67
N LYS A 49 3.74 -3.35 -5.90
CA LYS A 49 3.38 -2.77 -7.20
C LYS A 49 4.65 -2.18 -7.79
N GLU A 50 4.96 -2.54 -9.01
CA GLU A 50 6.17 -2.05 -9.66
C GLU A 50 5.81 -1.08 -10.78
N ASN A 51 6.78 -0.24 -11.14
CA ASN A 51 6.64 0.70 -12.24
C ASN A 51 5.49 1.68 -12.03
N MET A 52 5.35 2.15 -10.81
CA MET A 52 4.27 3.07 -10.46
C MET A 52 4.72 4.51 -10.66
N GLY A 53 3.82 5.29 -11.28
CA GLY A 53 4.08 6.70 -11.46
C GLY A 53 5.13 6.96 -12.52
N LYS A 54 5.46 8.24 -12.71
CA LYS A 54 6.39 8.62 -13.77
C LYS A 54 7.83 8.28 -13.45
N TYR A 55 8.12 7.95 -12.20
CA TYR A 55 9.46 7.57 -11.77
C TYR A 55 9.63 6.07 -11.64
N ASN A 56 8.64 5.29 -12.07
CA ASN A 56 8.70 3.83 -12.05
C ASN A 56 9.03 3.30 -10.66
N GLN A 57 8.35 3.83 -9.68
CA GLN A 57 8.60 3.44 -8.30
C GLN A 57 7.98 2.11 -7.95
N THR A 58 8.56 1.45 -6.98
CA THR A 58 7.99 0.24 -6.40
C THR A 58 7.34 0.61 -5.08
N ILE A 59 6.18 0.03 -4.83
CA ILE A 59 5.40 0.30 -3.62
C ILE A 59 5.03 -1.03 -3.00
N TYR A 60 5.34 -1.17 -1.70
CA TYR A 60 4.99 -2.38 -0.95
C TYR A 60 3.67 -2.17 -0.24
N ILE A 61 2.79 -3.16 -0.29
CA ILE A 61 1.46 -3.08 0.29
C ILE A 61 1.43 -3.95 1.54
N ILE A 62 1.12 -3.31 2.67
CA ILE A 62 1.08 -3.95 3.97
C ILE A 62 -0.32 -3.81 4.53
N GLU A 63 -0.92 -4.91 4.93
CA GLU A 63 -2.25 -4.90 5.54
C GLU A 63 -2.10 -5.01 7.05
N ASP A 64 -2.59 -4.02 7.80
CA ASP A 64 -2.44 -4.05 9.24
C ASP A 64 -3.52 -4.94 9.86
N GLU A 65 -3.50 -5.02 11.19
CA GLU A 65 -4.38 -5.95 11.90
C GLU A 65 -5.84 -5.57 11.81
N THR A 66 -6.13 -4.34 11.41
CA THR A 66 -7.51 -3.90 11.25
C THR A 66 -8.01 -4.12 9.83
N GLY A 67 -7.15 -4.61 8.95
CA GLY A 67 -7.50 -4.79 7.55
C GLY A 67 -7.22 -3.59 6.68
N LYS A 68 -6.63 -2.55 7.25
CA LYS A 68 -6.33 -1.34 6.49
C LYS A 68 -5.04 -1.53 5.71
N LEU A 69 -5.04 -1.03 4.49
CA LEU A 69 -3.88 -1.16 3.61
C LEU A 69 -2.98 0.07 3.71
N HIS A 70 -1.70 -0.19 3.76
CA HIS A 70 -0.68 0.86 3.81
C HIS A 70 0.27 0.68 2.65
N SER A 71 0.62 1.79 2.00
CA SER A 71 1.60 1.76 0.93
C SER A 71 2.92 2.30 1.47
N VAL A 72 4.00 1.61 1.12
CA VAL A 72 5.35 1.96 1.56
C VAL A 72 6.19 2.11 0.31
N PHE A 73 6.68 3.31 0.07
CA PHE A 73 7.52 3.55 -1.10
C PHE A 73 8.88 2.91 -0.91
N ASP A 74 9.35 2.31 -2.00
CA ASP A 74 10.65 1.65 -2.00
C ASP A 74 11.77 2.67 -1.86
N CYS A 75 12.84 2.23 -1.23
CA CYS A 75 14.10 2.93 -1.22
C CYS A 75 15.17 1.86 -1.16
N LYS A 76 16.43 2.27 -1.32
CA LYS A 76 17.50 1.28 -1.41
C LYS A 76 17.54 0.36 -0.21
N VAL A 77 17.36 0.91 0.99
CA VAL A 77 17.40 0.12 2.21
C VAL A 77 16.25 -0.90 2.22
N LEU A 78 15.02 -0.43 1.93
CA LEU A 78 13.87 -1.31 1.91
C LEU A 78 13.95 -2.33 0.79
N HIS A 79 14.46 -1.92 -0.36
CA HIS A 79 14.61 -2.84 -1.48
C HIS A 79 15.45 -4.05 -1.08
N ASN A 80 16.57 -3.80 -0.42
CA ASN A 80 17.45 -4.88 0.02
C ASN A 80 16.78 -5.76 1.06
N LEU A 81 16.03 -5.16 1.98
CA LEU A 81 15.37 -5.92 3.03
C LEU A 81 14.24 -6.78 2.48
N PHE A 82 13.43 -6.21 1.59
CA PHE A 82 12.28 -6.94 1.06
C PHE A 82 12.66 -8.10 0.15
N GLU A 83 13.91 -8.15 -0.30
CA GLU A 83 14.35 -9.32 -1.06
C GLU A 83 14.33 -10.58 -0.21
N TYR A 84 14.36 -10.44 1.10
CA TYR A 84 14.34 -11.57 2.02
C TYR A 84 12.95 -11.82 2.62
N ILE A 85 11.94 -11.05 2.20
CA ILE A 85 10.60 -11.15 2.75
C ILE A 85 9.68 -11.68 1.67
N ASN A 86 8.89 -12.70 2.03
CA ASN A 86 7.93 -13.29 1.11
C ASN A 86 6.55 -12.72 1.32
N GLU A 87 5.79 -12.68 0.23
CA GLU A 87 4.40 -12.28 0.32
C GLU A 87 3.69 -13.20 1.30
N GLY A 88 2.86 -12.60 2.14
CA GLY A 88 2.13 -13.33 3.15
C GLY A 88 2.80 -13.31 4.51
N GLU A 89 4.04 -12.85 4.62
CA GLU A 89 4.70 -12.81 5.92
C GLU A 89 4.17 -11.66 6.76
N PHE A 90 4.08 -11.91 8.05
CA PHE A 90 3.69 -10.89 9.01
C PHE A 90 4.97 -10.23 9.52
N ILE A 91 5.09 -8.93 9.29
CA ILE A 91 6.35 -8.22 9.51
C ILE A 91 6.14 -6.96 10.32
N LYS A 92 7.25 -6.45 10.80
CA LYS A 92 7.30 -5.20 11.54
C LYS A 92 8.41 -4.36 10.95
N ILE A 93 8.02 -3.23 10.35
CA ILE A 93 8.96 -2.29 9.76
C ILE A 93 9.14 -1.13 10.73
N THR A 94 10.37 -0.83 11.07
CA THR A 94 10.68 0.26 12.00
C THR A 94 11.55 1.29 11.31
N PHE A 95 11.19 2.55 11.47
CA PHE A 95 12.00 3.66 10.98
C PHE A 95 13.09 3.96 12.01
N GLU A 96 14.34 3.84 11.57
CA GLU A 96 15.48 3.98 12.48
C GLU A 96 16.17 5.34 12.39
N GLY A 97 15.65 6.22 11.57
CA GLY A 97 16.24 7.54 11.43
C GLY A 97 16.79 7.76 10.04
N ARG A 98 17.70 8.72 9.92
CA ARG A 98 18.26 9.11 8.64
C ARG A 98 19.76 9.10 8.70
N ASP A 99 20.36 8.94 7.53
CA ASP A 99 21.81 9.01 7.40
C ASP A 99 22.11 9.65 6.04
N TYR A 100 23.37 9.87 5.78
CA TYR A 100 23.81 10.56 4.57
C TYR A 100 24.73 9.66 3.75
N ALA A 101 24.46 9.61 2.45
CA ALA A 101 25.32 8.90 1.53
C ALA A 101 26.60 9.71 1.27
N ASN A 102 27.57 9.08 0.60
CA ASN A 102 28.83 9.74 0.29
C ASN A 102 28.64 11.00 -0.53
N ASN A 103 27.59 11.05 -1.34
CA ASN A 103 27.31 12.21 -2.17
C ASN A 103 26.54 13.30 -1.41
N GLY A 104 26.31 13.12 -0.11
CA GLY A 104 25.62 14.10 0.71
C GLY A 104 24.12 13.98 0.71
N ASN A 105 23.55 13.05 -0.05
CA ASN A 105 22.11 12.87 -0.07
C ASN A 105 21.65 12.13 1.17
N GLU A 106 20.54 12.61 1.73
CA GLU A 106 19.95 12.01 2.91
C GLU A 106 19.11 10.79 2.52
N PHE A 107 19.13 9.76 3.35
CA PHE A 107 18.29 8.61 3.13
C PHE A 107 17.79 8.08 4.47
N LYS A 108 16.64 7.38 4.41
CA LYS A 108 16.02 6.84 5.61
C LYS A 108 16.53 5.43 5.88
N LEU A 109 16.66 5.12 7.16
CA LEU A 109 17.08 3.81 7.63
C LEU A 109 15.88 3.05 8.18
N PHE A 110 15.80 1.79 7.85
CA PHE A 110 14.71 0.92 8.29
C PHE A 110 15.26 -0.42 8.72
N THR A 111 14.52 -1.08 9.62
CA THR A 111 14.72 -2.49 9.92
C THR A 111 13.39 -3.20 9.72
N ILE A 112 13.46 -4.48 9.39
CA ILE A 112 12.27 -5.30 9.26
C ILE A 112 12.48 -6.55 10.08
N LYS A 113 11.48 -6.86 10.91
CA LYS A 113 11.47 -8.12 11.65
C LYS A 113 10.30 -8.95 11.16
N ARG A 114 10.48 -10.25 11.10
CA ARG A 114 9.43 -11.17 10.70
C ARG A 114 8.95 -11.93 11.91
N ARG A 115 7.69 -12.33 11.88
CA ARG A 115 7.15 -13.13 12.96
C ARG A 115 7.68 -14.57 12.81
N THR A 116 8.14 -15.14 13.91
CA THR A 116 8.65 -16.48 13.93
C THR A 116 7.93 -17.27 15.03
N GLY A 117 8.15 -18.55 15.05
CA GLY A 117 7.66 -19.38 16.13
C GLY A 117 6.16 -19.56 16.12
N VAL A 118 5.59 -19.65 14.98
CA VAL A 118 4.14 -19.83 14.84
C VAL A 118 3.73 -21.23 15.22
#